data_4cbc13c377a76ca96b28b0d9cf4f4d23
#
_entry.id   4cbc13c377a76ca96b28b0d9cf4f4d23
#
_cell.length_a   1.000
_cell.length_b   1.000
_cell.length_c   1.000
_cell.angle_alpha   90.00
_cell.angle_beta   90.00
_cell.angle_gamma   90.00
#
_symmetry.space_group_name_H-M   'P 1'
#
loop_
_entity.id
_entity.type
_entity.pdbx_description
1 polymer ?
#
loop_
_entity_poly.entity_id
_entity_poly.type
_entity_poly.pdbx_seq_one_letter_code
_entity_poly.pdbx_strand_id
1 'polypeptide(L)'
;MINKTLILFSSILFFIILTGCGKKDEAKINNNSEIKYTAYYFHPTARCESCINLENYIKELIETKYVNSGFRFKEINIEQKENEHYRKDYNLLFSSVIIENSESKKWKNLDSVWSYTDNKDKFFKYAEREINNFINTK
;
A
#
# COMPACT_ATOMS: atom_id res chain seq x y z
N MET A 1 29.54 34.86 -70.27
CA MET A 1 29.25 35.99 -69.36
C MET A 1 28.61 35.50 -68.14
N ILE A 2 29.22 35.76 -67.03
CA ILE A 2 29.06 35.08 -65.74
C ILE A 2 28.04 35.85 -64.93
N ASN A 3 26.95 35.21 -64.52
CA ASN A 3 26.09 35.77 -63.47
C ASN A 3 26.26 35.02 -62.18
N LYS A 4 26.94 35.70 -61.29
CA LYS A 4 27.09 35.27 -59.91
C LYS A 4 25.81 35.52 -59.12
N THR A 5 25.07 34.51 -58.85
CA THR A 5 23.94 34.60 -57.93
C THR A 5 24.45 34.38 -56.51
N LEU A 6 24.47 35.45 -55.76
CA LEU A 6 24.89 35.52 -54.39
C LEU A 6 23.82 34.84 -53.54
N ILE A 7 24.15 33.66 -52.99
CA ILE A 7 23.27 32.96 -52.05
C ILE A 7 23.57 33.49 -50.64
N LEU A 8 22.62 34.30 -50.17
CA LEU A 8 22.61 34.75 -48.78
C LEU A 8 22.08 33.60 -47.92
N PHE A 9 23.00 32.93 -47.24
CA PHE A 9 22.64 32.03 -46.16
C PHE A 9 22.16 32.84 -44.96
N SER A 10 20.85 32.96 -44.81
CA SER A 10 20.24 33.45 -43.59
C SER A 10 20.30 32.31 -42.54
N SER A 11 21.26 32.45 -41.62
CA SER A 11 21.37 31.59 -40.44
C SER A 11 20.20 31.88 -39.50
N ILE A 12 19.13 31.12 -39.63
CA ILE A 12 18.07 31.10 -38.60
C ILE A 12 18.58 30.25 -37.46
N LEU A 13 19.07 30.94 -36.44
CA LEU A 13 19.42 30.36 -35.15
C LEU A 13 18.12 29.92 -34.44
N PHE A 14 17.75 28.65 -34.63
CA PHE A 14 16.61 28.04 -33.95
C PHE A 14 16.98 27.79 -32.47
N PHE A 15 16.57 28.73 -31.64
CA PHE A 15 16.72 28.61 -30.18
C PHE A 15 15.73 27.57 -29.68
N ILE A 16 16.17 26.31 -29.56
CA ILE A 16 15.39 25.24 -28.92
C ILE A 16 15.39 25.51 -27.43
N ILE A 17 14.31 26.09 -26.92
CA ILE A 17 14.04 26.17 -25.51
C ILE A 17 13.67 24.76 -25.06
N LEU A 18 14.63 24.03 -24.48
CA LEU A 18 14.40 22.80 -23.74
C LEU A 18 13.68 23.16 -22.43
N THR A 19 12.35 23.25 -22.49
CA THR A 19 11.54 23.18 -21.29
C THR A 19 11.67 21.75 -20.76
N GLY A 20 12.62 21.56 -19.85
CA GLY A 20 12.76 20.34 -19.07
C GLY A 20 11.52 20.17 -18.20
N CYS A 21 10.52 19.46 -18.72
CA CYS A 21 9.44 18.92 -17.92
C CYS A 21 10.07 17.84 -17.05
N GLY A 22 10.36 18.20 -15.79
CA GLY A 22 10.82 17.24 -14.77
C GLY A 22 9.74 16.18 -14.62
N LYS A 23 9.88 15.07 -15.35
CA LYS A 23 9.18 13.84 -15.00
C LYS A 23 9.68 13.46 -13.60
N LYS A 24 8.81 13.61 -12.61
CA LYS A 24 8.96 12.85 -11.37
C LYS A 24 9.02 11.39 -11.83
N ASP A 25 10.18 10.79 -11.66
CA ASP A 25 10.34 9.35 -11.75
C ASP A 25 9.47 8.77 -10.62
N GLU A 26 8.21 8.48 -10.93
CA GLU A 26 7.46 7.51 -10.17
C GLU A 26 8.26 6.21 -10.30
N ALA A 27 8.96 5.89 -9.24
CA ALA A 27 9.60 4.58 -9.09
C ALA A 27 8.48 3.56 -9.30
N LYS A 28 8.41 2.99 -10.50
CA LYS A 28 7.61 1.79 -10.77
C LYS A 28 8.21 0.73 -9.86
N ILE A 29 7.60 0.57 -8.69
CA ILE A 29 7.81 -0.60 -7.83
C ILE A 29 7.36 -1.77 -8.69
N ASN A 30 8.33 -2.50 -9.19
CA ASN A 30 8.13 -3.67 -10.04
C ASN A 30 7.67 -4.82 -9.12
N ASN A 31 6.42 -4.69 -8.59
CA ASN A 31 5.79 -5.69 -7.73
C ASN A 31 5.35 -6.89 -8.56
N ASN A 32 6.33 -7.64 -9.08
CA ASN A 32 6.08 -8.96 -9.65
C ASN A 32 6.19 -10.06 -8.56
N SER A 33 6.07 -9.71 -7.29
CA SER A 33 5.88 -10.71 -6.24
C SER A 33 4.42 -11.15 -6.24
N GLU A 34 4.20 -12.44 -6.45
CA GLU A 34 2.88 -13.05 -6.30
C GLU A 34 2.29 -12.69 -4.93
N ILE A 35 1.05 -12.18 -4.92
CA ILE A 35 0.38 -11.79 -3.67
C ILE A 35 -0.03 -13.08 -2.92
N LYS A 36 0.70 -13.38 -1.89
CA LYS A 36 0.51 -14.56 -1.04
C LYS A 36 -0.27 -14.30 0.23
N TYR A 37 -0.15 -13.08 0.75
CA TYR A 37 -0.77 -12.68 2.02
C TYR A 37 -1.61 -11.42 1.85
N THR A 38 -2.67 -11.31 2.64
CA THR A 38 -3.47 -10.08 2.74
C THR A 38 -3.56 -9.67 4.21
N ALA A 39 -3.23 -8.41 4.49
CA ALA A 39 -3.53 -7.77 5.75
C ALA A 39 -4.81 -6.96 5.57
N TYR A 40 -5.89 -7.41 6.19
CA TYR A 40 -7.16 -6.72 6.20
C TYR A 40 -7.26 -5.82 7.43
N TYR A 41 -7.77 -4.62 7.23
CA TYR A 41 -8.31 -3.80 8.30
C TYR A 41 -9.82 -3.71 8.11
N PHE A 42 -10.56 -4.33 9.01
CA PHE A 42 -12.02 -4.28 9.04
C PHE A 42 -12.51 -3.19 9.97
N HIS A 43 -13.50 -2.40 9.56
CA HIS A 43 -14.04 -1.31 10.37
C HIS A 43 -15.52 -1.04 10.05
N PRO A 44 -16.30 -0.45 10.99
CA PRO A 44 -17.62 0.12 10.74
C PRO A 44 -17.50 1.49 10.07
N THR A 45 -18.60 2.03 9.60
CA THR A 45 -18.69 3.36 8.99
C THR A 45 -18.26 4.47 9.97
N ALA A 46 -18.71 4.38 11.22
CA ALA A 46 -18.29 5.30 12.28
C ALA A 46 -16.90 4.91 12.79
N ARG A 47 -15.99 5.88 12.79
CA ARG A 47 -14.58 5.65 13.11
C ARG A 47 -14.11 6.57 14.22
N CYS A 48 -13.44 6.00 15.21
CA CYS A 48 -12.78 6.73 16.29
C CYS A 48 -11.32 7.06 15.93
N GLU A 49 -10.69 7.96 16.67
CA GLU A 49 -9.27 8.31 16.47
C GLU A 49 -8.36 7.08 16.56
N SER A 50 -8.54 6.22 17.58
CA SER A 50 -7.79 4.97 17.70
C SER A 50 -8.02 4.03 16.53
N CYS A 51 -9.22 4.04 15.93
CA CYS A 51 -9.54 3.26 14.74
C CYS A 51 -8.74 3.74 13.52
N ILE A 52 -8.61 5.06 13.37
CA ILE A 52 -7.85 5.69 12.28
C ILE A 52 -6.35 5.42 12.47
N ASN A 53 -5.85 5.53 13.70
CA ASN A 53 -4.45 5.21 14.00
C ASN A 53 -4.13 3.76 13.68
N LEU A 54 -4.99 2.84 14.07
CA LEU A 54 -4.85 1.41 13.80
C LEU A 54 -4.72 1.11 12.30
N GLU A 55 -5.59 1.71 11.48
CA GLU A 55 -5.52 1.61 10.02
C GLU A 55 -4.20 2.15 9.48
N ASN A 56 -3.86 3.39 9.84
CA ASN A 56 -2.66 4.04 9.33
C ASN A 56 -1.39 3.25 9.68
N TYR A 57 -1.32 2.71 10.90
CA TYR A 57 -0.14 1.96 11.35
C TYR A 57 -0.01 0.63 10.63
N ILE A 58 -1.09 -0.15 10.49
CA ILE A 58 -0.99 -1.42 9.79
C ILE A 58 -0.74 -1.22 8.29
N LYS A 59 -1.40 -0.24 7.68
CA LYS A 59 -1.17 0.11 6.29
C LYS A 59 0.29 0.45 6.04
N GLU A 60 0.83 1.41 6.80
CA GLU A 60 2.23 1.81 6.68
C GLU A 60 3.19 0.64 6.89
N LEU A 61 2.96 -0.18 7.89
CA LEU A 61 3.79 -1.36 8.16
C LEU A 61 3.84 -2.31 6.95
N ILE A 62 2.68 -2.62 6.37
CA ILE A 62 2.61 -3.52 5.21
C ILE A 62 3.26 -2.90 3.98
N GLU A 63 2.96 -1.64 3.68
CA GLU A 63 3.46 -0.95 2.49
C GLU A 63 4.95 -0.64 2.54
N THR A 64 5.55 -0.53 3.75
CA THR A 64 6.97 -0.23 3.89
C THR A 64 7.83 -1.47 4.11
N LYS A 65 7.39 -2.43 4.92
CA LYS A 65 8.20 -3.58 5.32
C LYS A 65 7.87 -4.89 4.62
N TYR A 66 6.61 -5.08 4.20
CA TYR A 66 6.12 -6.37 3.70
C TYR A 66 5.71 -6.35 2.22
N VAL A 67 5.80 -5.22 1.54
CA VAL A 67 5.43 -5.12 0.11
C VAL A 67 6.18 -6.11 -0.77
N ASN A 68 7.48 -6.33 -0.50
CA ASN A 68 8.31 -7.28 -1.24
C ASN A 68 8.18 -8.74 -0.74
N SER A 69 7.41 -8.97 0.32
CA SER A 69 7.16 -10.30 0.91
C SER A 69 5.83 -10.90 0.45
N GLY A 70 5.23 -10.36 -0.61
CA GLY A 70 3.96 -10.85 -1.15
C GLY A 70 2.74 -10.45 -0.30
N PHE A 71 2.86 -9.43 0.53
CA PHE A 71 1.72 -8.85 1.25
C PHE A 71 1.05 -7.74 0.45
N ARG A 72 -0.26 -7.63 0.63
CA ARG A 72 -1.05 -6.44 0.28
C ARG A 72 -1.89 -6.00 1.47
N PHE A 73 -2.19 -4.71 1.53
CA PHE A 73 -3.14 -4.14 2.48
C PHE A 73 -4.52 -4.00 1.84
N LYS A 74 -5.58 -4.26 2.61
CA LYS A 74 -6.98 -3.98 2.25
C LYS A 74 -7.73 -3.42 3.44
N GLU A 75 -8.37 -2.28 3.22
CA GLU A 75 -9.36 -1.70 4.13
C GLU A 75 -10.75 -2.15 3.68
N ILE A 76 -11.60 -2.56 4.63
CA ILE A 76 -12.94 -3.10 4.39
C ILE A 76 -13.93 -2.52 5.39
N ASN A 77 -14.91 -1.76 4.90
CA ASN A 77 -16.04 -1.36 5.71
C ASN A 77 -17.06 -2.53 5.80
N ILE A 78 -17.18 -3.13 6.99
CA ILE A 78 -18.02 -4.30 7.25
C ILE A 78 -19.53 -3.99 7.34
N GLU A 79 -19.93 -2.72 7.24
CA GLU A 79 -21.33 -2.31 7.21
C GLU A 79 -21.87 -2.15 5.78
N GLN A 80 -21.00 -2.20 4.78
CA GLN A 80 -21.41 -2.28 3.39
C GLN A 80 -21.97 -3.66 3.10
N LYS A 81 -23.09 -3.72 2.40
CA LYS A 81 -23.85 -4.96 2.15
C LYS A 81 -23.03 -6.05 1.48
N GLU A 82 -22.19 -5.69 0.54
CA GLU A 82 -21.28 -6.59 -0.17
C GLU A 82 -20.21 -7.20 0.74
N ASN A 83 -19.90 -6.54 1.87
CA ASN A 83 -18.87 -6.95 2.82
C ASN A 83 -19.42 -7.66 4.07
N GLU A 84 -20.74 -7.80 4.18
CA GLU A 84 -21.39 -8.37 5.37
C GLU A 84 -20.92 -9.79 5.69
N HIS A 85 -20.57 -10.57 4.66
CA HIS A 85 -20.08 -11.95 4.82
C HIS A 85 -18.79 -12.03 5.65
N TYR A 86 -17.92 -11.00 5.61
CA TYR A 86 -16.67 -10.98 6.38
C TYR A 86 -16.89 -11.07 7.89
N ARG A 87 -18.02 -10.57 8.40
CA ARG A 87 -18.35 -10.69 9.83
C ARG A 87 -18.38 -12.15 10.27
N LYS A 88 -18.97 -13.02 9.45
CA LYS A 88 -19.05 -14.45 9.72
C LYS A 88 -17.74 -15.16 9.43
N ASP A 89 -17.11 -14.84 8.29
CA ASP A 89 -15.90 -15.54 7.82
C ASP A 89 -14.72 -15.38 8.78
N TYR A 90 -14.58 -14.19 9.41
CA TYR A 90 -13.50 -13.89 10.36
C TYR A 90 -13.98 -13.71 11.81
N ASN A 91 -15.24 -14.02 12.11
CA ASN A 91 -15.85 -13.85 13.44
C ASN A 91 -15.66 -12.43 14.01
N LEU A 92 -15.96 -11.41 13.19
CA LEU A 92 -15.72 -10.01 13.55
C LEU A 92 -16.83 -9.45 14.43
N LEU A 93 -16.47 -8.89 15.58
CA LEU A 93 -17.36 -8.18 16.49
C LEU A 93 -17.20 -6.66 16.41
N PHE A 94 -16.00 -6.19 16.10
CA PHE A 94 -15.60 -4.78 16.01
C PHE A 94 -14.46 -4.64 15.00
N SER A 95 -13.90 -3.43 14.87
CA SER A 95 -12.75 -3.20 13.99
C SER A 95 -11.60 -4.15 14.34
N SER A 96 -11.01 -4.77 13.34
CA SER A 96 -10.03 -5.84 13.53
C SER A 96 -8.94 -5.80 12.46
N VAL A 97 -7.76 -6.24 12.82
CA VAL A 97 -6.67 -6.50 11.87
C VAL A 97 -6.51 -8.00 11.70
N ILE A 98 -6.76 -8.47 10.49
CA ILE A 98 -6.61 -9.88 10.12
C ILE A 98 -5.48 -10.03 9.12
N ILE A 99 -4.59 -10.99 9.32
CA ILE A 99 -3.66 -11.45 8.31
C ILE A 99 -4.11 -12.81 7.78
N GLU A 100 -4.17 -12.95 6.46
CA GLU A 100 -4.61 -14.17 5.77
C GLU A 100 -3.57 -14.63 4.77
N ASN A 101 -3.35 -15.93 4.70
CA ASN A 101 -2.66 -16.56 3.59
C ASN A 101 -3.69 -16.84 2.48
N SER A 102 -3.49 -16.26 1.29
CA SER A 102 -4.44 -16.30 0.18
C SER A 102 -4.65 -17.71 -0.39
N GLU A 103 -3.65 -18.60 -0.26
CA GLU A 103 -3.69 -19.96 -0.75
C GLU A 103 -4.37 -20.91 0.26
N SER A 104 -3.83 -20.97 1.48
CA SER A 104 -4.30 -21.92 2.50
C SER A 104 -5.58 -21.48 3.21
N LYS A 105 -5.99 -20.23 3.05
CA LYS A 105 -7.10 -19.59 3.77
C LYS A 105 -6.94 -19.58 5.29
N LYS A 106 -5.77 -19.92 5.79
CA LYS A 106 -5.44 -19.70 7.21
C LYS A 106 -5.38 -18.21 7.49
N TRP A 107 -5.90 -17.81 8.62
CA TRP A 107 -5.88 -16.42 9.05
C TRP A 107 -5.60 -16.28 10.54
N LYS A 108 -5.21 -15.08 10.94
CA LYS A 108 -4.95 -14.71 12.32
C LYS A 108 -5.44 -13.31 12.60
N ASN A 109 -6.17 -13.13 13.71
CA ASN A 109 -6.50 -11.82 14.25
C ASN A 109 -5.36 -11.28 15.11
N LEU A 110 -4.97 -10.04 14.89
CA LEU A 110 -3.97 -9.33 15.69
C LEU A 110 -4.64 -8.60 16.87
N ASP A 111 -5.29 -9.32 17.76
CA ASP A 111 -6.17 -8.75 18.79
C ASP A 111 -5.51 -7.69 19.67
N SER A 112 -4.23 -7.89 20.04
CA SER A 112 -3.54 -6.96 20.95
C SER A 112 -3.09 -5.65 20.30
N VAL A 113 -3.33 -5.43 19.01
CA VAL A 113 -3.03 -4.14 18.35
C VAL A 113 -3.75 -2.97 19.01
N TRP A 114 -4.92 -3.22 19.59
CA TRP A 114 -5.71 -2.24 20.33
C TRP A 114 -5.00 -1.64 21.54
N SER A 115 -4.08 -2.39 22.14
CA SER A 115 -3.28 -1.91 23.27
C SER A 115 -2.17 -0.95 22.88
N TYR A 116 -1.99 -0.68 21.58
CA TYR A 116 -0.88 0.11 21.06
C TYR A 116 -1.32 1.22 20.08
N THR A 117 -2.60 1.57 20.08
CA THR A 117 -3.14 2.59 19.14
C THR A 117 -2.61 4.00 19.39
N ASP A 118 -2.06 4.27 20.58
CA ASP A 118 -1.41 5.51 21.01
C ASP A 118 0.13 5.48 20.87
N ASN A 119 0.71 4.33 20.48
CA ASN A 119 2.16 4.14 20.41
C ASN A 119 2.58 3.33 19.19
N LYS A 120 2.92 4.03 18.12
CA LYS A 120 3.28 3.43 16.82
C LYS A 120 4.43 2.44 16.92
N ASP A 121 5.47 2.73 17.69
CA ASP A 121 6.64 1.85 17.77
C ASP A 121 6.29 0.52 18.46
N LYS A 122 5.50 0.56 19.53
CA LYS A 122 5.00 -0.65 20.18
C LYS A 122 4.06 -1.43 19.28
N PHE A 123 3.19 -0.72 18.53
CA PHE A 123 2.31 -1.32 17.55
C PHE A 123 3.13 -2.08 16.49
N PHE A 124 4.12 -1.42 15.89
CA PHE A 124 4.97 -2.03 14.88
C PHE A 124 5.69 -3.26 15.42
N LYS A 125 6.33 -3.15 16.59
CA LYS A 125 7.04 -4.27 17.22
C LYS A 125 6.12 -5.47 17.47
N TYR A 126 4.91 -5.23 17.94
CA TYR A 126 3.91 -6.29 18.14
C TYR A 126 3.48 -6.89 16.79
N ALA A 127 3.03 -6.07 15.86
CA ALA A 127 2.49 -6.55 14.59
C ALA A 127 3.55 -7.29 13.76
N GLU A 128 4.79 -6.80 13.71
CA GLU A 128 5.90 -7.48 13.04
C GLU A 128 6.16 -8.87 13.62
N ARG A 129 6.18 -8.99 14.95
CA ARG A 129 6.35 -10.28 15.60
C ARG A 129 5.23 -11.25 15.20
N GLU A 130 3.98 -10.81 15.25
CA GLU A 130 2.83 -11.66 14.95
C GLU A 130 2.76 -12.05 13.47
N ILE A 131 3.07 -11.12 12.56
CA ILE A 131 3.17 -11.38 11.13
C ILE A 131 4.28 -12.40 10.85
N ASN A 132 5.48 -12.18 11.40
CA ASN A 132 6.61 -13.10 11.20
C ASN A 132 6.32 -14.50 11.76
N ASN A 133 5.67 -14.60 12.92
CA ASN A 133 5.22 -15.88 13.45
C ASN A 133 4.23 -16.56 12.51
N PHE A 134 3.26 -15.80 11.97
CA PHE A 134 2.25 -16.34 11.07
C PHE A 134 2.83 -16.87 9.75
N ILE A 135 3.75 -16.14 9.12
CA ILE A 135 4.36 -16.58 7.86
C ILE A 135 5.33 -17.76 8.03
N ASN A 136 5.93 -17.90 9.22
CA ASN A 136 6.87 -18.99 9.54
C ASN A 136 6.19 -20.26 10.10
N THR A 137 4.90 -20.20 10.43
CA THR A 137 4.13 -21.37 10.88
C THR A 137 3.71 -22.18 9.64
N LYS A 138 4.36 -23.33 9.43
CA LYS A 138 4.02 -24.29 8.38
C LYS A 138 2.75 -25.06 8.71
#